data_917739c402a8307cc7c16d3cf5942b44
#
_entry.id   917739c402a8307cc7c16d3cf5942b44
#
_cell.length_a   1.000
_cell.length_b   1.000
_cell.length_c   1.000
_cell.angle_alpha   90.00
_cell.angle_beta   90.00
_cell.angle_gamma   90.00
#
_symmetry.space_group_name_H-M   'P 1'
#
loop_
_entity.id
_entity.type
_entity.pdbx_description
1 polymer ?
#
loop_
_entity_poly.entity_id
_entity_poly.type
_entity_poly.pdbx_seq_one_letter_code
_entity_poly.pdbx_strand_id
1 'polypeptide(L)'
;YLPPSQAMMGGEGWLNPAQVKLLGDAVLRQCDADDGLVDGIVANVEGCRAKFNVNELRCAVGQTGDCLTHAQVRAVQAHHAEYLFDFSLANGVRSYPGRPLGGEGTPGSGPVGGWVSWLTGQEAPAWPATPRNSIGWVYGSGAMAHFIARDPNIDIRQYEPGRYAQRVRE
;
A
#
# COMPACT_ATOMS: atom_id res chain seq x y z
N TYR A 1 2.90 -0.89 8.56
CA TYR A 1 2.65 -0.42 7.18
C TYR A 1 2.07 0.99 7.08
N LEU A 2 1.95 1.69 8.21
CA LEU A 2 1.40 3.03 8.20
C LEU A 2 2.23 4.03 7.39
N PRO A 3 3.59 4.06 7.49
CA PRO A 3 4.39 5.01 6.73
C PRO A 3 4.23 4.91 5.20
N PRO A 4 4.27 3.72 4.56
CA PRO A 4 3.93 3.62 3.14
C PRO A 4 2.50 4.08 2.82
N SER A 5 1.52 3.82 3.72
CA SER A 5 0.16 4.32 3.53
C SER A 5 0.05 5.84 3.62
N GLN A 6 0.95 6.51 4.34
CA GLN A 6 1.02 7.98 4.39
C GLN A 6 1.29 8.60 3.01
N ALA A 7 1.96 7.88 2.10
CA ALA A 7 2.15 8.34 0.72
C ALA A 7 0.82 8.53 -0.04
N MET A 8 -0.25 7.86 0.41
CA MET A 8 -1.61 7.99 -0.15
C MET A 8 -2.44 9.07 0.53
N MET A 9 -1.95 9.63 1.64
CA MET A 9 -2.65 10.69 2.39
C MET A 9 -2.50 12.03 1.69
N GLY A 10 -3.51 12.87 1.83
CA GLY A 10 -3.55 14.16 1.15
C GLY A 10 -4.14 14.09 -0.26
N GLY A 11 -4.54 12.91 -0.72
CA GLY A 11 -5.26 12.70 -1.98
C GLY A 11 -4.38 12.51 -3.23
N GLU A 12 -3.17 13.05 -3.26
CA GLU A 12 -2.33 13.00 -4.47
C GLU A 12 -1.80 11.59 -4.80
N GLY A 13 -1.42 10.82 -3.78
CA GLY A 13 -0.91 9.46 -3.92
C GLY A 13 -1.99 8.37 -3.82
N TRP A 14 -3.22 8.73 -3.53
CA TRP A 14 -4.31 7.77 -3.39
C TRP A 14 -4.73 7.20 -4.74
N LEU A 15 -4.89 5.89 -4.79
CA LEU A 15 -5.43 5.18 -5.95
C LEU A 15 -6.91 4.84 -5.69
N ASN A 16 -7.79 5.33 -6.56
CA ASN A 16 -9.19 4.89 -6.55
C ASN A 16 -9.33 3.45 -7.05
N PRO A 17 -10.50 2.80 -6.88
CA PRO A 17 -10.69 1.40 -7.29
C PRO A 17 -10.38 1.12 -8.77
N ALA A 18 -10.65 2.06 -9.68
CA ALA A 18 -10.34 1.90 -11.11
C ALA A 18 -8.82 1.91 -11.35
N GLN A 19 -8.08 2.77 -10.65
CA GLN A 19 -6.62 2.82 -10.73
C GLN A 19 -5.95 1.60 -10.09
N VAL A 20 -6.53 1.05 -9.02
CA VAL A 20 -6.08 -0.22 -8.45
C VAL A 20 -6.30 -1.37 -9.44
N LYS A 21 -7.44 -1.38 -10.13
CA LYS A 21 -7.70 -2.37 -11.20
C LYS A 21 -6.70 -2.22 -12.35
N LEU A 22 -6.44 -0.99 -12.80
CA LEU A 22 -5.44 -0.72 -13.84
C LEU A 22 -4.05 -1.29 -13.45
N LEU A 23 -3.63 -1.08 -12.21
CA LEU A 23 -2.37 -1.60 -11.67
C LEU A 23 -2.37 -3.13 -11.68
N GLY A 24 -3.40 -3.76 -11.09
CA GLY A 24 -3.51 -5.22 -11.02
C GLY A 24 -3.53 -5.87 -12.40
N ASP A 25 -4.32 -5.33 -13.35
CA ASP A 25 -4.35 -5.83 -14.73
C ASP A 25 -2.98 -5.71 -15.41
N ALA A 26 -2.21 -4.66 -15.13
CA ALA A 26 -0.88 -4.48 -15.70
C ALA A 26 0.13 -5.50 -15.13
N VAL A 27 0.08 -5.77 -13.82
CA VAL A 27 0.89 -6.80 -13.16
C VAL A 27 0.59 -8.16 -13.75
N LEU A 28 -0.69 -8.56 -13.84
CA LEU A 28 -1.08 -9.85 -14.42
C LEU A 28 -0.67 -9.98 -15.88
N ARG A 29 -0.89 -8.96 -16.71
CA ARG A 29 -0.44 -9.01 -18.13
C ARG A 29 1.04 -9.27 -18.30
N GLN A 30 1.87 -8.80 -17.38
CA GLN A 30 3.32 -8.99 -17.48
C GLN A 30 3.81 -10.28 -16.82
N CYS A 31 3.14 -10.77 -15.80
CA CYS A 31 3.70 -11.74 -14.86
C CYS A 31 2.93 -13.06 -14.76
N ASP A 32 1.64 -13.09 -15.09
CA ASP A 32 0.77 -14.24 -14.87
C ASP A 32 1.29 -15.51 -15.54
N ALA A 33 1.79 -15.40 -16.78
CA ALA A 33 2.32 -16.54 -17.51
C ALA A 33 3.73 -17.02 -17.10
N ASP A 34 4.39 -16.37 -16.14
CA ASP A 34 5.81 -16.64 -15.83
C ASP A 34 6.07 -17.96 -15.11
N ASP A 35 5.05 -18.55 -14.54
CA ASP A 35 5.12 -19.89 -13.93
C ASP A 35 4.58 -21.00 -14.85
N GLY A 36 4.16 -20.64 -16.08
CA GLY A 36 3.62 -21.56 -17.08
C GLY A 36 2.10 -21.68 -17.08
N LEU A 37 1.39 -20.94 -16.23
CA LEU A 37 -0.07 -20.88 -16.17
C LEU A 37 -0.57 -19.45 -16.41
N VAL A 38 -1.80 -19.33 -16.89
CA VAL A 38 -2.51 -18.06 -17.01
C VAL A 38 -3.80 -18.18 -16.21
N ASP A 39 -3.68 -18.01 -14.90
CA ASP A 39 -4.77 -18.29 -13.95
C ASP A 39 -5.10 -17.10 -13.03
N GLY A 40 -4.47 -15.95 -13.26
CA GLY A 40 -4.65 -14.73 -12.45
C GLY A 40 -3.82 -14.74 -11.18
N ILE A 41 -2.82 -15.62 -11.06
CA ILE A 41 -1.94 -15.74 -9.90
C ILE A 41 -0.49 -15.51 -10.33
N VAL A 42 0.21 -14.61 -9.69
CA VAL A 42 1.64 -14.40 -9.89
C VAL A 42 2.42 -15.28 -8.93
N ALA A 43 2.77 -16.51 -9.33
CA ALA A 43 3.56 -17.41 -8.49
C ALA A 43 5.07 -17.10 -8.56
N ASN A 44 5.58 -16.65 -9.71
CA ASN A 44 6.96 -16.19 -9.84
C ASN A 44 7.13 -14.72 -9.43
N VAL A 45 6.94 -14.43 -8.13
CA VAL A 45 6.97 -13.06 -7.57
C VAL A 45 8.31 -12.36 -7.82
N GLU A 46 9.43 -13.05 -7.68
CA GLU A 46 10.76 -12.45 -7.87
C GLU A 46 11.04 -12.14 -9.35
N GLY A 47 10.64 -13.01 -10.27
CA GLY A 47 10.70 -12.74 -11.70
C GLY A 47 9.83 -11.54 -12.10
N CYS A 48 8.62 -11.48 -11.54
CA CYS A 48 7.73 -10.34 -11.73
C CYS A 48 8.34 -9.04 -11.20
N ARG A 49 8.90 -9.04 -10.00
CA ARG A 49 9.56 -7.87 -9.39
C ARG A 49 10.72 -7.36 -10.25
N ALA A 50 11.46 -8.25 -10.89
CA ALA A 50 12.60 -7.88 -11.73
C ALA A 50 12.20 -7.18 -13.03
N LYS A 51 11.00 -7.46 -13.56
CA LYS A 51 10.56 -6.95 -14.87
C LYS A 51 9.44 -5.92 -14.81
N PHE A 52 8.58 -5.95 -13.80
CA PHE A 52 7.45 -5.02 -13.70
C PHE A 52 7.92 -3.59 -13.38
N ASN A 53 7.50 -2.64 -14.19
CA ASN A 53 7.84 -1.24 -14.00
C ASN A 53 6.58 -0.38 -13.96
N VAL A 54 6.16 0.02 -12.77
CA VAL A 54 4.97 0.86 -12.58
C VAL A 54 5.04 2.22 -13.30
N ASN A 55 6.24 2.71 -13.65
CA ASN A 55 6.36 3.97 -14.40
C ASN A 55 5.72 3.90 -15.80
N GLU A 56 5.54 2.70 -16.36
CA GLU A 56 4.84 2.51 -17.64
C GLU A 56 3.35 2.87 -17.56
N LEU A 57 2.78 2.89 -16.36
CA LEU A 57 1.41 3.32 -16.11
C LEU A 57 1.26 4.82 -15.88
N ARG A 58 2.37 5.58 -15.91
CA ARG A 58 2.35 7.00 -15.62
C ARG A 58 1.64 7.79 -16.72
N CYS A 59 0.78 8.73 -16.29
CA CYS A 59 0.11 9.66 -17.22
C CYS A 59 1.13 10.46 -18.05
N ALA A 60 0.88 10.55 -19.34
CA ALA A 60 1.55 11.54 -20.20
C ALA A 60 1.10 12.96 -19.84
N VAL A 61 1.83 13.95 -20.30
CA VAL A 61 1.49 15.37 -20.07
C VAL A 61 0.09 15.65 -20.63
N GLY A 62 -0.80 16.14 -19.77
CA GLY A 62 -2.19 16.44 -20.12
C GLY A 62 -3.15 15.24 -20.17
N GLN A 63 -2.65 14.02 -19.94
CA GLN A 63 -3.49 12.82 -19.84
C GLN A 63 -4.14 12.73 -18.46
N THR A 64 -5.43 12.32 -18.44
CA THR A 64 -6.21 11.99 -17.25
C THR A 64 -6.96 10.68 -17.50
N GLY A 65 -7.34 9.97 -16.43
CA GLY A 65 -8.12 8.73 -16.53
C GLY A 65 -7.27 7.47 -16.37
N ASP A 66 -7.16 6.65 -17.41
CA ASP A 66 -6.53 5.32 -17.35
C ASP A 66 -5.00 5.35 -17.23
N CYS A 67 -4.51 6.06 -16.22
CA CYS A 67 -3.10 6.20 -15.93
C CYS A 67 -2.90 6.62 -14.46
N LEU A 68 -1.65 6.57 -13.98
CA LEU A 68 -1.27 6.97 -12.63
C LEU A 68 -0.52 8.30 -12.64
N THR A 69 -0.85 9.19 -11.73
CA THR A 69 -0.06 10.41 -11.50
C THR A 69 1.33 10.08 -10.96
N HIS A 70 2.25 11.03 -10.99
CA HIS A 70 3.57 10.84 -10.41
C HIS A 70 3.51 10.53 -8.90
N ALA A 71 2.58 11.14 -8.16
CA ALA A 71 2.38 10.86 -6.75
C ALA A 71 1.86 9.42 -6.51
N GLN A 72 0.93 8.96 -7.34
CA GLN A 72 0.41 7.59 -7.29
C GLN A 72 1.48 6.55 -7.62
N VAL A 73 2.30 6.78 -8.64
CA VAL A 73 3.45 5.91 -8.95
C VAL A 73 4.39 5.80 -7.75
N ARG A 74 4.75 6.92 -7.11
CA ARG A 74 5.57 6.88 -5.89
C ARG A 74 4.90 6.12 -4.74
N ALA A 75 3.59 6.27 -4.57
CA ALA A 75 2.85 5.53 -3.54
C ALA A 75 2.89 4.01 -3.79
N VAL A 76 2.69 3.57 -5.03
CA VAL A 76 2.82 2.15 -5.42
C VAL A 76 4.24 1.65 -5.16
N GLN A 77 5.27 2.38 -5.58
CA GLN A 77 6.67 2.04 -5.33
C GLN A 77 6.94 1.89 -3.82
N ALA A 78 6.45 2.81 -2.99
CA ALA A 78 6.63 2.76 -1.55
C ALA A 78 5.99 1.51 -0.91
N HIS A 79 4.87 1.00 -1.46
CA HIS A 79 4.23 -0.22 -0.97
C HIS A 79 4.97 -1.49 -1.36
N HIS A 80 5.65 -1.50 -2.52
CA HIS A 80 6.44 -2.65 -2.97
C HIS A 80 7.89 -2.62 -2.49
N ALA A 81 8.40 -1.45 -2.05
CA ALA A 81 9.74 -1.31 -1.52
C ALA A 81 9.87 -1.86 -0.09
N GLU A 82 11.07 -2.29 0.27
CA GLU A 82 11.43 -2.53 1.65
C GLU A 82 11.36 -1.22 2.43
N TYR A 83 10.69 -1.25 3.59
CA TYR A 83 10.65 -0.14 4.52
C TYR A 83 11.69 -0.34 5.63
N LEU A 84 12.63 0.56 5.74
CA LEU A 84 13.67 0.55 6.77
C LEU A 84 13.23 1.38 7.98
N PHE A 85 13.35 0.81 9.17
CA PHE A 85 13.17 1.56 10.41
C PHE A 85 14.49 2.27 10.79
N ASP A 86 14.38 3.45 11.35
CA ASP A 86 15.48 4.19 11.97
C ASP A 86 15.88 3.61 13.35
N PHE A 87 15.20 2.55 13.81
CA PHE A 87 15.46 1.81 15.03
C PHE A 87 15.30 0.31 14.82
N SER A 88 15.78 -0.51 15.77
CA SER A 88 15.55 -1.95 15.77
C SER A 88 14.28 -2.29 16.57
N LEU A 89 13.46 -3.22 16.06
CA LEU A 89 12.40 -3.85 16.84
C LEU A 89 12.99 -4.75 17.96
N ALA A 90 12.16 -5.19 18.91
CA ALA A 90 12.59 -6.01 20.05
C ALA A 90 13.32 -7.30 19.62
N ASN A 91 12.93 -7.90 18.49
CA ASN A 91 13.55 -9.09 17.90
C ASN A 91 14.79 -8.79 17.02
N GLY A 92 15.29 -7.56 17.02
CA GLY A 92 16.45 -7.15 16.22
C GLY A 92 16.14 -6.81 14.77
N VAL A 93 14.91 -7.01 14.29
CA VAL A 93 14.50 -6.66 12.93
C VAL A 93 14.55 -5.15 12.72
N ARG A 94 15.08 -4.72 11.58
CA ARG A 94 15.23 -3.30 11.21
C ARG A 94 14.48 -2.91 9.93
N SER A 95 13.84 -3.85 9.30
CA SER A 95 13.10 -3.58 8.08
C SER A 95 11.80 -4.37 8.00
N TYR A 96 10.94 -3.92 7.16
CA TYR A 96 9.75 -4.65 6.73
C TYR A 96 9.79 -4.82 5.22
N PRO A 97 9.72 -6.06 4.69
CA PRO A 97 9.74 -6.27 3.25
C PRO A 97 8.53 -5.61 2.60
N GLY A 98 8.71 -5.10 1.40
CA GLY A 98 7.63 -4.58 0.59
C GLY A 98 6.56 -5.64 0.29
N ARG A 99 5.39 -5.21 -0.11
CA ARG A 99 4.34 -6.13 -0.54
C ARG A 99 4.72 -6.81 -1.85
N PRO A 100 4.44 -8.12 -2.00
CA PRO A 100 4.64 -8.79 -3.28
C PRO A 100 3.71 -8.24 -4.36
N LEU A 101 4.08 -8.40 -5.61
CA LEU A 101 3.24 -8.15 -6.76
C LEU A 101 2.25 -9.31 -6.97
N GLY A 102 1.08 -9.02 -7.57
CA GLY A 102 0.08 -10.00 -7.95
C GLY A 102 -1.19 -10.02 -7.10
N GLY A 103 -1.21 -9.25 -5.98
CA GLY A 103 -2.38 -9.15 -5.11
C GLY A 103 -3.17 -7.85 -5.21
N GLU A 104 -2.78 -6.93 -6.08
CA GLU A 104 -3.32 -5.58 -6.14
C GLU A 104 -4.80 -5.57 -6.53
N GLY A 105 -5.10 -6.19 -7.65
CA GLY A 105 -6.43 -6.23 -8.26
C GLY A 105 -7.31 -7.38 -7.81
N THR A 106 -6.91 -8.18 -6.80
CA THR A 106 -7.70 -9.33 -6.35
C THR A 106 -9.14 -8.91 -6.04
N PRO A 107 -10.13 -9.51 -6.73
CA PRO A 107 -11.53 -9.19 -6.49
C PRO A 107 -11.99 -9.65 -5.11
N GLY A 108 -13.04 -9.01 -4.59
CA GLY A 108 -13.64 -9.37 -3.30
C GLY A 108 -13.75 -8.18 -2.38
N SER A 109 -14.30 -8.44 -1.20
CA SER A 109 -14.46 -7.44 -0.13
C SER A 109 -14.00 -8.00 1.20
N GLY A 110 -13.75 -7.11 2.17
CA GLY A 110 -13.26 -7.53 3.47
C GLY A 110 -11.90 -8.24 3.36
N PRO A 111 -11.66 -9.29 4.17
CA PRO A 111 -10.35 -9.95 4.24
C PRO A 111 -9.90 -10.67 2.97
N VAL A 112 -10.81 -10.93 2.03
CA VAL A 112 -10.49 -11.66 0.78
C VAL A 112 -10.22 -10.76 -0.43
N GLY A 113 -10.35 -9.43 -0.26
CA GLY A 113 -10.07 -8.50 -1.34
C GLY A 113 -8.59 -8.10 -1.41
N GLY A 114 -8.21 -7.50 -2.54
CA GLY A 114 -6.88 -6.94 -2.77
C GLY A 114 -6.68 -5.55 -2.16
N TRP A 115 -5.98 -4.70 -2.87
CA TRP A 115 -5.60 -3.36 -2.37
C TRP A 115 -6.80 -2.46 -2.04
N VAL A 116 -7.92 -2.57 -2.78
CA VAL A 116 -9.11 -1.78 -2.45
C VAL A 116 -9.60 -2.10 -1.04
N SER A 117 -9.58 -3.37 -0.62
CA SER A 117 -9.97 -3.74 0.74
C SER A 117 -8.92 -3.37 1.78
N TRP A 118 -7.64 -3.62 1.50
CA TRP A 118 -6.60 -3.55 2.52
C TRP A 118 -5.80 -2.26 2.57
N LEU A 119 -5.62 -1.56 1.44
CA LEU A 119 -4.70 -0.43 1.36
C LEU A 119 -5.35 0.88 0.96
N THR A 120 -6.18 0.89 -0.09
CA THR A 120 -6.66 2.14 -0.69
C THR A 120 -8.04 2.54 -0.23
N GLY A 121 -8.92 1.58 0.07
CA GLY A 121 -10.32 1.86 0.40
C GLY A 121 -11.15 2.27 -0.83
N GLN A 122 -12.42 2.56 -0.57
CA GLN A 122 -13.33 3.17 -1.54
C GLN A 122 -13.15 4.70 -1.59
N GLU A 123 -12.51 5.26 -0.57
CA GLU A 123 -12.19 6.67 -0.39
C GLU A 123 -10.77 6.84 0.13
N ALA A 124 -10.17 7.98 -0.15
CA ALA A 124 -8.85 8.33 0.38
C ALA A 124 -8.83 8.23 1.92
N PRO A 125 -7.67 7.86 2.51
CA PRO A 125 -7.53 7.77 3.96
C PRO A 125 -7.95 9.08 4.64
N ALA A 126 -8.81 8.97 5.63
CA ALA A 126 -9.29 10.07 6.44
C ALA A 126 -9.00 9.84 7.93
N TRP A 127 -8.93 10.88 8.70
CA TRP A 127 -8.86 10.81 10.15
C TRP A 127 -9.88 11.75 10.80
N PRO A 128 -10.77 11.25 11.67
CA PRO A 128 -10.97 9.84 12.03
C PRO A 128 -11.30 8.96 10.83
N ALA A 129 -10.91 7.66 10.91
CA ALA A 129 -11.18 6.71 9.85
C ALA A 129 -12.70 6.48 9.65
N THR A 130 -13.12 6.30 8.40
CA THR A 130 -14.50 6.01 8.02
C THR A 130 -14.67 4.55 7.62
N PRO A 131 -15.90 4.01 7.59
CA PRO A 131 -16.17 2.65 7.09
C PRO A 131 -15.81 2.44 5.61
N ARG A 132 -15.57 3.50 4.84
CA ARG A 132 -15.19 3.45 3.43
C ARG A 132 -13.67 3.47 3.22
N ASN A 133 -12.91 3.72 4.28
CA ASN A 133 -11.46 3.58 4.26
C ASN A 133 -11.05 2.10 4.24
N SER A 134 -9.82 1.82 3.87
CA SER A 134 -9.31 0.45 3.84
C SER A 134 -9.23 -0.17 5.23
N ILE A 135 -9.32 -1.49 5.30
CA ILE A 135 -9.18 -2.27 6.53
C ILE A 135 -7.85 -1.95 7.21
N GLY A 136 -6.76 -1.95 6.43
CA GLY A 136 -5.42 -1.65 6.94
C GLY A 136 -5.32 -0.24 7.53
N TRP A 137 -6.04 0.74 6.96
CA TRP A 137 -6.09 2.09 7.53
C TRP A 137 -6.89 2.15 8.82
N VAL A 138 -8.11 1.57 8.84
CA VAL A 138 -8.98 1.58 10.01
C VAL A 138 -8.28 0.92 11.22
N TYR A 139 -7.76 -0.28 11.04
CA TYR A 139 -7.06 -0.98 12.13
C TYR A 139 -5.70 -0.37 12.45
N GLY A 140 -4.92 0.00 11.45
CA GLY A 140 -3.60 0.57 11.65
C GLY A 140 -3.65 1.92 12.37
N SER A 141 -4.54 2.82 11.97
CA SER A 141 -4.70 4.12 12.62
C SER A 141 -5.24 3.97 14.04
N GLY A 142 -6.20 3.06 14.25
CA GLY A 142 -6.71 2.76 15.60
C GLY A 142 -5.63 2.19 16.52
N ALA A 143 -4.83 1.24 16.02
CA ALA A 143 -3.71 0.68 16.79
C ALA A 143 -2.68 1.76 17.14
N MET A 144 -2.33 2.64 16.21
CA MET A 144 -1.42 3.75 16.48
C MET A 144 -1.96 4.71 17.54
N ALA A 145 -3.21 5.14 17.42
CA ALA A 145 -3.82 6.09 18.35
C ALA A 145 -3.94 5.51 19.76
N HIS A 146 -4.47 4.30 19.88
CA HIS A 146 -4.88 3.76 21.19
C HIS A 146 -3.79 2.94 21.88
N PHE A 147 -2.95 2.21 21.14
CA PHE A 147 -1.93 1.33 21.74
C PHE A 147 -0.53 1.96 21.72
N ILE A 148 -0.11 2.53 20.61
CA ILE A 148 1.25 3.06 20.48
C ILE A 148 1.33 4.49 21.03
N ALA A 149 0.59 5.44 20.46
CA ALA A 149 0.60 6.82 20.93
C ALA A 149 -0.09 6.99 22.29
N ARG A 150 -1.12 6.19 22.56
CA ARG A 150 -2.03 6.30 23.72
C ARG A 150 -2.66 7.70 23.78
N ASP A 151 -2.95 8.24 22.61
CA ASP A 151 -3.59 9.53 22.42
C ASP A 151 -4.63 9.42 21.30
N PRO A 152 -5.93 9.38 21.61
CA PRO A 152 -6.99 9.27 20.60
C PRO A 152 -7.10 10.52 19.69
N ASN A 153 -6.47 11.62 20.06
CA ASN A 153 -6.51 12.88 19.32
C ASN A 153 -5.27 13.09 18.42
N ILE A 154 -4.33 12.11 18.39
CA ILE A 154 -3.14 12.21 17.56
C ILE A 154 -3.51 12.36 16.08
N ASP A 155 -2.85 13.26 15.37
CA ASP A 155 -2.94 13.28 13.90
C ASP A 155 -2.09 12.16 13.30
N ILE A 156 -2.74 11.04 12.97
CA ILE A 156 -2.09 9.84 12.41
C ILE A 156 -1.38 10.13 11.08
N ARG A 157 -1.76 11.17 10.35
CA ARG A 157 -1.10 11.56 9.10
C ARG A 157 0.33 12.05 9.34
N GLN A 158 0.61 12.51 10.56
CA GLN A 158 1.92 12.99 11.00
C GLN A 158 2.67 11.97 11.88
N TYR A 159 2.22 10.71 11.89
CA TYR A 159 2.85 9.68 12.69
C TYR A 159 4.26 9.37 12.16
N GLU A 160 5.24 9.44 13.06
CA GLU A 160 6.64 9.08 12.82
C GLU A 160 7.02 7.88 13.71
N PRO A 161 7.37 6.70 13.11
CA PRO A 161 7.66 5.49 13.89
C PRO A 161 8.76 5.67 14.93
N GLY A 162 9.84 6.37 14.59
CA GLY A 162 10.98 6.60 15.48
C GLY A 162 10.62 7.33 16.77
N ARG A 163 9.63 8.24 16.71
CA ARG A 163 9.13 8.96 17.90
C ARG A 163 8.53 8.03 18.96
N TYR A 164 8.08 6.85 18.58
CA TYR A 164 7.44 5.87 19.45
C TYR A 164 8.25 4.57 19.54
N ALA A 165 9.53 4.59 19.14
CA ALA A 165 10.37 3.41 19.03
C ALA A 165 10.42 2.56 20.33
N GLN A 166 10.43 3.20 21.50
CA GLN A 166 10.41 2.46 22.77
C GLN A 166 9.12 1.65 22.94
N ARG A 167 7.95 2.27 22.69
CA ARG A 167 6.65 1.59 22.82
C ARG A 167 6.40 0.52 21.76
N VAL A 168 6.99 0.68 20.58
CA VAL A 168 6.91 -0.33 19.52
C VAL A 168 7.75 -1.56 19.86
N ARG A 169 8.75 -1.42 20.75
CA ARG A 169 9.59 -2.54 21.21
C ARG A 169 8.99 -3.31 22.39
N GLU A 170 8.11 -2.71 23.16
CA GLU A 170 7.38 -3.33 24.28
C GLU A 170 6.23 -4.22 23.78
#